data_42cd73fcb0909233880dbe5d3217eee1
#
_entry.id   42cd73fcb0909233880dbe5d3217eee1
#
_cell.length_a   1.000
_cell.length_b   1.000
_cell.length_c   1.000
_cell.angle_alpha   90.00
_cell.angle_beta   90.00
_cell.angle_gamma   90.00
#
_symmetry.space_group_name_H-M   'P 1'
#
loop_
_entity.id
_entity.type
_entity.pdbx_description
1 polymer ?
#
loop_
_entity_poly.entity_id
_entity_poly.type
_entity_poly.pdbx_seq_one_letter_code
_entity_poly.pdbx_strand_id
1 'polypeptide(L)'
;WKAPEVAVFLQFGRCASDTGALFLRLLARLPVDVVLLLPNLNEGSALHAPDLLEVHCPQSVSLDRFPVDQNQARVTTAAYQAERDLDRLMYQDTGLYRNQQYAKASTVLLQTMYEEIPILWDQELKYRPSFSAAGDTVTLPVICQKICGVKDGNASQYWLDIKKLITPDTEVIRSVPWVQGTDPNPVKPYATQFLKNGKLLRSKIKSHSAYLYGILRAEMQEHLLDKLQLLLDQKLIRGTFENGTEYTVIATALNLSKDLLRKIQKFDFTKKNPKLIYINPTERMISLEDSILAAFLSLVGFDVLFFVPTGY
;
A
#
# COMPACT_ATOMS: atom_id res chain seq x y z
N TRP A 1 -8.39 -22.81 5.61
CA TRP A 1 -7.77 -23.66 4.60
C TRP A 1 -7.01 -22.73 3.64
N LYS A 2 -5.67 -22.75 3.70
CA LYS A 2 -4.87 -22.21 2.60
C LYS A 2 -5.02 -23.23 1.47
N ALA A 3 -5.36 -22.75 0.28
CA ALA A 3 -5.21 -23.56 -0.92
C ALA A 3 -3.74 -24.04 -0.97
N PRO A 4 -3.47 -25.30 -1.26
CA PRO A 4 -2.11 -25.79 -1.40
C PRO A 4 -1.43 -24.95 -2.48
N GLU A 5 -0.32 -24.32 -2.14
CA GLU A 5 0.52 -23.62 -3.13
C GLU A 5 1.18 -24.72 -3.95
N VAL A 6 0.86 -24.80 -5.24
CA VAL A 6 1.51 -25.70 -6.17
C VAL A 6 2.83 -25.06 -6.59
N ALA A 7 3.93 -25.81 -6.45
CA ALA A 7 5.23 -25.37 -6.93
C ALA A 7 5.22 -25.28 -8.46
N VAL A 8 5.80 -24.21 -9.03
CA VAL A 8 5.90 -24.01 -10.47
C VAL A 8 7.36 -24.12 -10.89
N PHE A 9 7.64 -24.99 -11.83
CA PHE A 9 8.92 -25.08 -12.51
C PHE A 9 8.82 -24.38 -13.86
N LEU A 10 9.60 -23.29 -14.03
CA LEU A 10 9.65 -22.51 -15.26
C LEU A 10 10.94 -22.78 -16.03
N GLN A 11 10.83 -23.21 -17.26
CA GLN A 11 11.95 -23.32 -18.20
C GLN A 11 11.80 -22.31 -19.31
N PHE A 12 12.87 -21.55 -19.55
CA PHE A 12 12.97 -20.63 -20.68
C PHE A 12 13.81 -21.25 -21.79
N GLY A 13 13.29 -21.22 -23.01
CA GLY A 13 13.90 -21.85 -24.16
C GLY A 13 13.46 -23.31 -24.38
N ARG A 14 13.95 -23.87 -25.52
CA ARG A 14 13.59 -25.24 -25.93
C ARG A 14 14.16 -26.29 -24.99
N CYS A 15 13.49 -27.41 -24.88
CA CYS A 15 14.07 -28.64 -24.35
C CYS A 15 14.92 -29.31 -25.45
N ALA A 16 16.24 -29.16 -25.36
CA ALA A 16 17.15 -29.57 -26.42
C ALA A 16 17.62 -31.04 -26.34
N SER A 17 17.33 -31.75 -25.22
CA SER A 17 17.81 -33.12 -25.01
C SER A 17 16.71 -34.05 -24.51
N ASP A 18 16.81 -35.32 -24.88
CA ASP A 18 15.88 -36.37 -24.40
C ASP A 18 15.94 -36.54 -22.89
N THR A 19 17.12 -36.38 -22.29
CA THR A 19 17.27 -36.42 -20.81
C THR A 19 16.53 -35.25 -20.13
N GLY A 20 16.57 -34.06 -20.72
CA GLY A 20 15.78 -32.92 -20.28
C GLY A 20 14.28 -33.17 -20.41
N ALA A 21 13.84 -33.75 -21.53
CA ALA A 21 12.44 -34.11 -21.73
C ALA A 21 11.94 -35.15 -20.71
N LEU A 22 12.77 -36.14 -20.38
CA LEU A 22 12.46 -37.14 -19.34
C LEU A 22 12.37 -36.49 -17.96
N PHE A 23 13.27 -35.58 -17.66
CA PHE A 23 13.24 -34.83 -16.40
C PHE A 23 11.96 -33.97 -16.27
N LEU A 24 11.57 -33.24 -17.30
CA LEU A 24 10.34 -32.44 -17.30
C LEU A 24 9.08 -33.31 -17.15
N ARG A 25 9.05 -34.46 -17.81
CA ARG A 25 7.96 -35.45 -17.63
C ARG A 25 7.90 -36.02 -16.23
N LEU A 26 9.05 -36.24 -15.59
CA LEU A 26 9.12 -36.66 -14.20
C LEU A 26 8.57 -35.58 -13.26
N LEU A 27 8.98 -34.32 -13.46
CA LEU A 27 8.46 -33.19 -12.67
C LEU A 27 6.95 -33.03 -12.82
N ALA A 28 6.42 -33.15 -14.03
CA ALA A 28 4.98 -33.04 -14.29
C ALA A 28 4.14 -34.19 -13.64
N ARG A 29 4.78 -35.27 -13.20
CA ARG A 29 4.13 -36.35 -12.39
C ARG A 29 4.17 -36.10 -10.89
N LEU A 30 4.94 -35.11 -10.44
CA LEU A 30 4.93 -34.60 -9.08
C LEU A 30 3.87 -33.49 -8.96
N PRO A 31 3.51 -33.05 -7.75
CA PRO A 31 2.59 -31.91 -7.58
C PRO A 31 3.31 -30.57 -7.90
N VAL A 32 3.80 -30.46 -9.14
CA VAL A 32 4.55 -29.32 -9.67
C VAL A 32 4.00 -28.97 -11.05
N ASP A 33 3.60 -27.74 -11.24
CA ASP A 33 3.24 -27.23 -12.55
C ASP A 33 4.51 -26.95 -13.36
N VAL A 34 4.59 -27.50 -14.56
CA VAL A 34 5.74 -27.32 -15.45
C VAL A 34 5.34 -26.39 -16.60
N VAL A 35 6.01 -25.24 -16.70
CA VAL A 35 5.76 -24.22 -17.73
C VAL A 35 7.00 -24.04 -18.59
N LEU A 36 6.86 -24.23 -19.90
CA LEU A 36 7.91 -23.96 -20.87
C LEU A 36 7.56 -22.69 -21.65
N LEU A 37 8.49 -21.73 -21.66
CA LEU A 37 8.37 -20.50 -22.44
C LEU A 37 9.29 -20.61 -23.66
N LEU A 38 8.71 -20.74 -24.85
CA LEU A 38 9.44 -20.84 -26.14
C LEU A 38 9.33 -19.48 -26.86
N PRO A 39 10.34 -18.61 -26.75
CA PRO A 39 10.29 -17.29 -27.38
C PRO A 39 10.41 -17.37 -28.90
N ASN A 40 11.07 -18.44 -29.45
CA ASN A 40 11.28 -18.62 -30.87
C ASN A 40 10.43 -19.79 -31.41
N LEU A 41 9.39 -19.48 -32.14
CA LEU A 41 8.46 -20.46 -32.71
C LEU A 41 9.10 -21.46 -33.71
N ASN A 42 10.27 -21.12 -34.27
CA ASN A 42 10.97 -21.96 -35.26
C ASN A 42 11.88 -23.00 -34.62
N GLU A 43 12.02 -23.04 -33.32
CA GLU A 43 12.88 -24.00 -32.63
C GLU A 43 12.05 -25.19 -32.14
N GLY A 44 12.25 -26.36 -32.77
CA GLY A 44 11.63 -27.60 -32.30
C GLY A 44 12.08 -27.99 -30.91
N SER A 45 11.16 -28.49 -30.09
CA SER A 45 11.43 -29.02 -28.74
C SER A 45 11.49 -30.55 -28.78
N ALA A 46 12.42 -31.16 -28.04
CA ALA A 46 12.47 -32.62 -27.84
C ALA A 46 11.33 -33.14 -26.94
N LEU A 47 10.61 -32.25 -26.28
CA LEU A 47 9.48 -32.61 -25.43
C LEU A 47 8.21 -32.80 -26.27
N HIS A 48 7.79 -34.04 -26.42
CA HIS A 48 6.51 -34.42 -27.02
C HIS A 48 5.72 -35.19 -25.95
N ALA A 49 4.61 -34.68 -25.51
CA ALA A 49 3.75 -35.33 -24.55
C ALA A 49 2.27 -35.14 -24.94
N PRO A 50 1.42 -36.19 -24.87
CA PRO A 50 0.02 -36.08 -25.26
C PRO A 50 -0.79 -35.11 -24.39
N ASP A 51 -0.33 -34.88 -23.17
CA ASP A 51 -0.98 -34.02 -22.18
C ASP A 51 -0.39 -32.60 -22.14
N LEU A 52 0.49 -32.26 -23.11
CA LEU A 52 1.09 -30.95 -23.19
C LEU A 52 0.10 -29.94 -23.80
N LEU A 53 -0.32 -28.95 -23.02
CA LEU A 53 -1.13 -27.86 -23.51
C LEU A 53 -0.24 -26.82 -24.18
N GLU A 54 -0.38 -26.67 -25.48
CA GLU A 54 0.34 -25.64 -26.26
C GLU A 54 -0.54 -24.40 -26.44
N VAL A 55 -0.03 -23.24 -26.03
CA VAL A 55 -0.69 -21.96 -26.22
C VAL A 55 0.18 -21.09 -27.14
N HIS A 56 -0.31 -20.81 -28.34
CA HIS A 56 0.37 -19.95 -29.28
C HIS A 56 0.01 -18.48 -29.06
N CYS A 57 1.01 -17.65 -28.80
CA CYS A 57 0.82 -16.21 -28.73
C CYS A 57 0.92 -15.60 -30.14
N PRO A 58 -0.02 -14.72 -30.55
CA PRO A 58 -0.05 -14.16 -31.90
C PRO A 58 1.12 -13.22 -32.22
N GLN A 59 1.85 -12.77 -31.21
CA GLN A 59 3.05 -11.93 -31.36
C GLN A 59 4.28 -12.73 -30.97
N SER A 60 5.17 -12.98 -31.96
CA SER A 60 6.47 -13.57 -31.69
C SER A 60 7.43 -12.48 -31.20
N VAL A 61 8.07 -12.74 -30.06
CA VAL A 61 9.14 -11.90 -29.53
C VAL A 61 10.40 -12.76 -29.52
N SER A 62 11.43 -12.35 -30.26
CA SER A 62 12.73 -13.01 -30.19
C SER A 62 13.46 -12.58 -28.93
N LEU A 63 13.63 -13.49 -27.98
CA LEU A 63 14.36 -13.27 -26.74
C LEU A 63 15.42 -14.36 -26.57
N ASP A 64 16.69 -13.96 -26.56
CA ASP A 64 17.82 -14.90 -26.38
C ASP A 64 18.01 -15.31 -24.91
N ARG A 65 17.51 -14.54 -23.96
CA ARG A 65 17.63 -14.80 -22.52
C ARG A 65 16.33 -14.45 -21.79
N PHE A 66 16.08 -15.18 -20.70
CA PHE A 66 15.03 -14.79 -19.75
C PHE A 66 15.39 -13.42 -19.15
N PRO A 67 14.46 -12.44 -19.17
CA PRO A 67 14.72 -11.12 -18.61
C PRO A 67 14.85 -11.21 -17.09
N VAL A 68 16.10 -11.16 -16.61
CA VAL A 68 16.42 -11.20 -15.17
C VAL A 68 16.31 -9.83 -14.52
N ASP A 69 16.54 -8.76 -15.30
CA ASP A 69 16.43 -7.40 -14.82
C ASP A 69 14.99 -6.90 -14.87
N GLN A 70 14.37 -6.77 -13.73
CA GLN A 70 13.01 -6.21 -13.59
C GLN A 70 12.87 -4.77 -14.13
N ASN A 71 13.98 -4.10 -14.45
CA ASN A 71 13.99 -2.73 -14.96
C ASN A 71 13.91 -2.63 -16.51
N GLN A 72 14.10 -3.71 -17.27
CA GLN A 72 14.10 -3.64 -18.74
C GLN A 72 12.94 -4.36 -19.43
N ALA A 73 12.20 -5.22 -18.75
CA ALA A 73 11.09 -5.98 -19.33
C ALA A 73 9.70 -5.52 -18.88
N ARG A 74 9.51 -4.22 -18.64
CA ARG A 74 8.16 -3.66 -18.63
C ARG A 74 7.80 -3.26 -20.05
N VAL A 75 7.41 -4.25 -20.86
CA VAL A 75 6.48 -3.99 -21.96
C VAL A 75 5.19 -3.52 -21.28
N THR A 76 5.15 -2.23 -20.99
CA THR A 76 3.95 -1.58 -20.48
C THR A 76 2.88 -1.75 -21.54
N THR A 77 1.80 -2.45 -21.22
CA THR A 77 0.65 -2.53 -22.13
C THR A 77 0.25 -1.10 -22.50
N ALA A 78 -0.23 -0.89 -23.73
CA ALA A 78 -0.68 0.42 -24.19
C ALA A 78 -1.67 1.07 -23.20
N ALA A 79 -2.48 0.25 -22.49
CA ALA A 79 -3.36 0.68 -21.42
C ALA A 79 -2.60 1.24 -20.21
N TYR A 80 -1.51 0.60 -19.77
CA TYR A 80 -0.70 1.10 -18.66
C TYR A 80 0.12 2.34 -19.05
N GLN A 81 0.57 2.44 -20.31
CA GLN A 81 1.21 3.65 -20.82
C GLN A 81 0.20 4.79 -20.93
N ALA A 82 -1.01 4.53 -21.42
CA ALA A 82 -2.08 5.51 -21.48
C ALA A 82 -2.52 5.97 -20.09
N GLU A 83 -2.62 5.05 -19.12
CA GLU A 83 -2.92 5.38 -17.72
C GLU A 83 -1.80 6.22 -17.10
N ARG A 84 -0.55 5.88 -17.37
CA ARG A 84 0.63 6.62 -16.91
C ARG A 84 0.79 7.97 -17.59
N ASP A 85 0.45 8.07 -18.88
CA ASP A 85 0.48 9.32 -19.62
C ASP A 85 -0.72 10.19 -19.24
N LEU A 86 -1.86 9.59 -18.94
CA LEU A 86 -3.02 10.27 -18.37
C LEU A 86 -2.71 10.78 -16.95
N ASP A 87 -2.11 9.95 -16.10
CA ASP A 87 -1.63 10.36 -14.77
C ASP A 87 -0.59 11.48 -14.89
N ARG A 88 0.30 11.40 -15.87
CA ARG A 88 1.30 12.43 -16.14
C ARG A 88 0.68 13.73 -16.64
N LEU A 89 -0.30 13.65 -17.54
CA LEU A 89 -1.06 14.81 -18.03
C LEU A 89 -1.97 15.41 -16.95
N MET A 90 -2.57 14.58 -16.12
CA MET A 90 -3.43 15.00 -15.00
C MET A 90 -2.64 15.60 -13.84
N TYR A 91 -1.39 15.15 -13.62
CA TYR A 91 -0.56 15.53 -12.47
C TYR A 91 0.70 16.33 -12.84
N GLN A 92 1.02 16.45 -14.14
CA GLN A 92 2.00 17.43 -14.59
C GLN A 92 1.34 18.81 -14.75
N ASP A 93 2.03 19.78 -14.33
CA ASP A 93 1.91 21.24 -14.23
C ASP A 93 1.26 22.02 -15.41
N THR A 94 0.27 21.45 -16.08
CA THR A 94 -0.47 22.14 -17.14
C THR A 94 -1.71 22.84 -16.60
N GLY A 95 -1.53 23.82 -15.77
CA GLY A 95 -2.42 24.97 -15.49
C GLY A 95 -3.95 24.80 -15.35
N LEU A 96 -4.59 23.86 -16.04
CA LEU A 96 -6.05 23.73 -16.12
C LEU A 96 -6.71 23.06 -14.91
N TYR A 97 -6.00 22.16 -14.22
CA TYR A 97 -6.51 21.47 -13.01
C TYR A 97 -5.86 21.91 -11.71
N ARG A 98 -4.84 22.79 -11.79
CA ARG A 98 -4.11 23.33 -10.64
C ARG A 98 -5.00 24.15 -9.69
N ASN A 99 -6.07 24.73 -10.21
CA ASN A 99 -7.00 25.56 -9.42
C ASN A 99 -7.92 24.75 -8.48
N GLN A 100 -7.85 23.42 -8.49
CA GLN A 100 -8.65 22.55 -7.61
C GLN A 100 -7.81 21.76 -6.59
N GLN A 101 -6.49 21.86 -6.59
CA GLN A 101 -5.62 21.21 -5.62
C GLN A 101 -5.34 22.14 -4.45
N TYR A 102 -5.90 21.80 -3.30
CA TYR A 102 -5.62 22.51 -2.06
C TYR A 102 -4.21 22.20 -1.57
N ALA A 103 -3.47 23.24 -1.17
CA ALA A 103 -2.10 23.08 -0.65
C ALA A 103 -2.09 22.57 0.79
N LYS A 104 -3.17 22.82 1.54
CA LYS A 104 -3.28 22.44 2.96
C LYS A 104 -4.57 21.69 3.22
N ALA A 105 -4.46 20.66 4.04
CA ALA A 105 -5.63 19.93 4.51
C ALA A 105 -5.60 19.78 6.03
N SER A 106 -6.75 19.91 6.67
CA SER A 106 -7.01 19.53 8.05
C SER A 106 -7.97 18.35 8.08
N THR A 107 -7.89 17.51 9.11
CA THR A 107 -8.80 16.37 9.27
C THR A 107 -9.76 16.59 10.40
N VAL A 108 -10.99 16.14 10.23
CA VAL A 108 -12.02 16.06 11.27
C VAL A 108 -12.53 14.62 11.33
N LEU A 109 -12.62 14.07 12.55
CA LEU A 109 -13.12 12.72 12.74
C LEU A 109 -14.65 12.71 12.62
N LEU A 110 -15.17 11.86 11.74
CA LEU A 110 -16.59 11.59 11.65
C LEU A 110 -17.01 10.66 12.78
N GLN A 111 -18.03 11.09 13.53
CA GLN A 111 -18.76 10.20 14.41
C GLN A 111 -19.85 9.53 13.60
N THR A 112 -19.73 8.22 13.40
CA THR A 112 -20.64 7.46 12.55
C THR A 112 -20.98 6.12 13.21
N MET A 113 -22.14 5.58 12.86
CA MET A 113 -22.57 4.26 13.31
C MET A 113 -22.01 3.17 12.36
N TYR A 114 -21.99 1.93 12.82
CA TYR A 114 -21.48 0.81 12.05
C TYR A 114 -22.16 0.65 10.69
N GLU A 115 -23.48 0.87 10.66
CA GLU A 115 -24.32 0.76 9.47
C GLU A 115 -24.02 1.82 8.40
N GLU A 116 -23.51 2.97 8.82
CA GLU A 116 -23.15 4.08 7.92
C GLU A 116 -21.75 3.92 7.31
N ILE A 117 -20.89 3.13 7.94
CA ILE A 117 -19.50 2.95 7.49
C ILE A 117 -19.42 2.54 6.02
N PRO A 118 -20.15 1.52 5.52
CA PRO A 118 -20.05 1.12 4.11
C PRO A 118 -20.44 2.23 3.13
N ILE A 119 -21.39 3.08 3.50
CA ILE A 119 -21.86 4.19 2.68
C ILE A 119 -20.79 5.27 2.61
N LEU A 120 -20.31 5.72 3.77
CA LEU A 120 -19.28 6.77 3.88
C LEU A 120 -17.94 6.29 3.31
N TRP A 121 -17.64 5.00 3.45
CA TRP A 121 -16.40 4.40 2.97
C TRP A 121 -16.21 4.53 1.46
N ASP A 122 -17.29 4.41 0.68
CA ASP A 122 -17.23 4.54 -0.79
C ASP A 122 -17.49 5.97 -1.28
N GLN A 123 -17.97 6.85 -0.41
CA GLN A 123 -18.31 8.23 -0.74
C GLN A 123 -17.06 9.11 -0.91
N GLU A 124 -17.05 9.96 -1.93
CA GLU A 124 -16.03 10.99 -2.07
C GLU A 124 -16.07 11.98 -0.91
N LEU A 125 -14.89 12.45 -0.47
CA LEU A 125 -14.75 13.34 0.69
C LEU A 125 -15.62 14.59 0.60
N LYS A 126 -15.70 15.20 -0.59
CA LYS A 126 -16.48 16.45 -0.80
C LYS A 126 -17.98 16.31 -0.54
N TYR A 127 -18.50 15.08 -0.53
CA TYR A 127 -19.91 14.80 -0.25
C TYR A 127 -20.17 14.32 1.17
N ARG A 128 -19.10 14.10 1.96
CA ARG A 128 -19.25 13.68 3.35
C ARG A 128 -19.66 14.85 4.24
N PRO A 129 -20.39 14.61 5.34
CA PRO A 129 -20.64 15.60 6.35
C PRO A 129 -19.35 16.26 6.85
N SER A 130 -19.43 17.54 7.21
CA SER A 130 -18.28 18.31 7.71
C SER A 130 -17.14 18.55 6.70
N PHE A 131 -17.31 18.22 5.43
CA PHE A 131 -16.39 18.67 4.40
C PHE A 131 -16.52 20.18 4.21
N SER A 132 -15.42 20.88 4.19
CA SER A 132 -15.40 22.29 3.86
C SER A 132 -14.11 22.65 3.12
N ALA A 133 -14.22 23.65 2.25
CA ALA A 133 -13.09 24.20 1.52
C ALA A 133 -13.11 25.71 1.68
N ALA A 134 -12.06 26.28 2.26
CA ALA A 134 -11.92 27.72 2.50
C ALA A 134 -10.54 28.18 2.04
N GLY A 135 -10.54 28.95 0.95
CA GLY A 135 -9.29 29.40 0.32
C GLY A 135 -8.42 28.22 -0.11
N ASP A 136 -7.20 28.15 0.39
CA ASP A 136 -6.20 27.12 0.06
C ASP A 136 -6.21 25.92 1.03
N THR A 137 -7.15 25.90 1.97
CA THR A 137 -7.25 24.86 3.01
C THR A 137 -8.56 24.09 2.87
N VAL A 138 -8.47 22.77 2.93
CA VAL A 138 -9.63 21.88 2.92
C VAL A 138 -9.73 21.12 4.24
N THR A 139 -10.95 20.94 4.74
CA THR A 139 -11.25 20.09 5.89
C THR A 139 -11.76 18.73 5.40
N LEU A 140 -11.01 17.68 5.75
CA LEU A 140 -11.25 16.30 5.33
C LEU A 140 -12.00 15.55 6.42
N PRO A 141 -13.25 15.14 6.21
CA PRO A 141 -13.96 14.26 7.12
C PRO A 141 -13.48 12.82 6.95
N VAL A 142 -12.78 12.29 7.95
CA VAL A 142 -12.19 10.95 7.96
C VAL A 142 -12.84 10.05 8.99
N ILE A 143 -12.86 8.75 8.72
CA ILE A 143 -13.34 7.72 9.63
C ILE A 143 -12.13 7.18 10.39
N CYS A 144 -12.21 7.12 11.72
CA CYS A 144 -11.23 6.41 12.54
C CYS A 144 -11.99 5.69 13.65
N GLN A 145 -12.25 4.39 13.45
CA GLN A 145 -13.13 3.63 14.32
C GLN A 145 -12.60 2.22 14.60
N LYS A 146 -12.93 1.73 15.80
CA LYS A 146 -12.71 0.36 16.24
C LYS A 146 -14.04 -0.37 16.27
N ILE A 147 -14.10 -1.49 15.54
CA ILE A 147 -15.26 -2.38 15.45
C ILE A 147 -14.94 -3.64 16.23
N CYS A 148 -15.65 -3.83 17.36
CA CYS A 148 -15.42 -4.92 18.28
C CYS A 148 -16.50 -5.99 18.14
N GLY A 149 -16.09 -7.26 18.18
CA GLY A 149 -17.00 -8.40 18.12
C GLY A 149 -17.48 -8.74 16.72
N VAL A 150 -18.29 -9.78 16.65
CA VAL A 150 -18.90 -10.31 15.44
C VAL A 150 -20.42 -10.22 15.59
N LYS A 151 -21.08 -9.48 14.70
CA LYS A 151 -22.53 -9.31 14.74
C LYS A 151 -23.22 -10.68 14.66
N ASP A 152 -24.13 -10.92 15.59
CA ASP A 152 -24.92 -12.15 15.67
C ASP A 152 -24.08 -13.46 15.74
N GLY A 153 -22.80 -13.35 16.08
CA GLY A 153 -21.86 -14.49 16.07
C GLY A 153 -21.56 -15.06 14.68
N ASN A 154 -22.02 -14.42 13.61
CA ASN A 154 -21.86 -14.89 12.25
C ASN A 154 -20.49 -14.50 11.65
N ALA A 155 -19.48 -15.32 11.91
CA ALA A 155 -18.13 -15.09 11.42
C ALA A 155 -18.04 -15.06 9.88
N SER A 156 -18.82 -15.85 9.17
CA SER A 156 -18.82 -15.84 7.70
C SER A 156 -19.28 -14.51 7.13
N GLN A 157 -20.40 -13.97 7.67
CA GLN A 157 -20.91 -12.66 7.26
C GLN A 157 -19.93 -11.54 7.61
N TYR A 158 -19.31 -11.60 8.79
CA TYR A 158 -18.29 -10.65 9.23
C TYR A 158 -17.13 -10.53 8.23
N TRP A 159 -16.59 -11.66 7.77
CA TRP A 159 -15.53 -11.66 6.77
C TRP A 159 -15.98 -11.18 5.41
N LEU A 160 -17.21 -11.48 5.01
CA LEU A 160 -17.80 -10.97 3.77
C LEU A 160 -17.94 -9.44 3.82
N ASP A 161 -18.36 -8.90 4.95
CA ASP A 161 -18.51 -7.44 5.10
C ASP A 161 -17.17 -6.72 5.09
N ILE A 162 -16.14 -7.24 5.76
CA ILE A 162 -14.76 -6.71 5.63
C ILE A 162 -14.31 -6.78 4.17
N LYS A 163 -14.56 -7.89 3.48
CA LYS A 163 -14.15 -8.07 2.08
C LYS A 163 -14.77 -7.06 1.14
N LYS A 164 -16.02 -6.65 1.37
CA LYS A 164 -16.71 -5.59 0.60
C LYS A 164 -16.04 -4.21 0.74
N LEU A 165 -15.39 -3.96 1.88
CA LEU A 165 -14.68 -2.68 2.13
C LEU A 165 -13.31 -2.62 1.46
N ILE A 166 -12.79 -3.72 0.91
CA ILE A 166 -11.49 -3.76 0.26
C ILE A 166 -11.60 -3.21 -1.15
N THR A 167 -10.95 -2.08 -1.39
CA THR A 167 -10.84 -1.40 -2.68
C THR A 167 -9.36 -1.31 -3.10
N PRO A 168 -9.04 -0.93 -4.34
CA PRO A 168 -7.64 -0.73 -4.75
C PRO A 168 -6.87 0.29 -3.89
N ASP A 169 -7.57 1.24 -3.28
CA ASP A 169 -6.98 2.26 -2.40
C ASP A 169 -6.88 1.82 -0.93
N THR A 170 -7.35 0.60 -0.62
CA THR A 170 -7.32 0.05 0.74
C THR A 170 -6.01 -0.67 1.02
N GLU A 171 -5.36 -0.33 2.13
CA GLU A 171 -4.30 -1.13 2.74
C GLU A 171 -4.92 -2.06 3.77
N VAL A 172 -4.62 -3.36 3.70
CA VAL A 172 -5.20 -4.36 4.60
C VAL A 172 -4.11 -5.03 5.42
N ILE A 173 -4.09 -4.77 6.71
CA ILE A 173 -3.16 -5.38 7.65
C ILE A 173 -3.82 -6.61 8.28
N ARG A 174 -3.27 -7.77 8.00
CA ARG A 174 -3.78 -9.08 8.47
C ARG A 174 -2.89 -9.76 9.49
N SER A 175 -1.63 -9.36 9.56
CA SER A 175 -0.65 -9.86 10.54
C SER A 175 -0.31 -8.77 11.53
N VAL A 176 -0.45 -9.08 12.81
CA VAL A 176 -0.21 -8.14 13.92
C VAL A 176 1.00 -8.61 14.71
N PRO A 177 1.98 -7.76 14.99
CA PRO A 177 2.07 -6.34 14.62
C PRO A 177 2.35 -6.13 13.13
N TRP A 178 1.89 -4.99 12.59
CA TRP A 178 2.15 -4.56 11.22
C TRP A 178 3.63 -4.24 11.00
N VAL A 179 4.19 -3.41 11.91
CA VAL A 179 5.62 -3.13 11.94
C VAL A 179 6.31 -4.19 12.80
N GLN A 180 7.15 -4.99 12.17
CA GLN A 180 7.95 -5.97 12.91
C GLN A 180 9.17 -5.29 13.54
N GLY A 181 9.54 -5.69 14.75
CA GLY A 181 10.73 -5.14 15.41
C GLY A 181 12.05 -5.40 14.67
N THR A 182 12.05 -6.37 13.75
CA THR A 182 13.16 -6.72 12.86
C THR A 182 13.18 -5.92 11.57
N ASP A 183 12.10 -5.18 11.25
CA ASP A 183 12.03 -4.42 10.01
C ASP A 183 13.10 -3.30 10.00
N PRO A 184 13.81 -3.12 8.87
CA PRO A 184 14.82 -2.10 8.77
C PRO A 184 14.17 -0.71 8.82
N ASN A 185 14.64 0.13 9.73
CA ASN A 185 14.22 1.53 9.79
C ASN A 185 15.45 2.44 9.68
N PRO A 186 15.77 2.93 8.46
CA PRO A 186 16.94 3.76 8.21
C PRO A 186 16.86 5.13 8.89
N VAL A 187 15.69 5.56 9.33
CA VAL A 187 15.48 6.86 10.01
C VAL A 187 15.78 6.77 11.50
N LYS A 188 15.58 5.60 12.10
CA LYS A 188 15.67 5.39 13.56
C LYS A 188 16.98 5.90 14.19
N PRO A 189 18.17 5.68 13.62
CA PRO A 189 19.44 6.18 14.18
C PRO A 189 19.55 7.71 14.17
N TYR A 190 18.80 8.38 13.33
CA TYR A 190 18.89 9.83 13.11
C TYR A 190 17.71 10.62 13.67
N ALA A 191 16.70 9.95 14.21
CA ALA A 191 15.44 10.59 14.66
C ALA A 191 15.67 11.72 15.67
N THR A 192 16.65 11.56 16.59
CA THR A 192 17.02 12.58 17.58
C THR A 192 17.55 13.86 16.95
N GLN A 193 18.16 13.75 15.76
CA GLN A 193 18.72 14.91 15.05
C GLN A 193 17.66 15.70 14.28
N PHE A 194 16.47 15.15 14.10
CA PHE A 194 15.39 15.74 13.32
C PHE A 194 14.46 16.62 14.15
N LEU A 195 14.65 16.64 15.45
CA LEU A 195 13.85 17.41 16.40
C LEU A 195 14.72 18.38 17.18
N LYS A 196 14.24 19.63 17.35
CA LYS A 196 14.85 20.63 18.23
C LYS A 196 13.74 21.44 18.90
N ASN A 197 13.79 21.52 20.24
CA ASN A 197 12.78 22.25 21.03
C ASN A 197 11.32 21.89 20.67
N GLY A 198 11.04 20.61 20.47
CA GLY A 198 9.71 20.13 20.09
C GLY A 198 9.30 20.40 18.61
N LYS A 199 10.18 21.00 17.80
CA LYS A 199 9.90 21.31 16.39
C LYS A 199 10.77 20.49 15.43
N LEU A 200 10.15 19.99 14.35
CA LEU A 200 10.82 19.26 13.29
C LEU A 200 11.76 20.16 12.50
N LEU A 201 12.98 19.72 12.31
CA LEU A 201 14.00 20.37 11.49
C LEU A 201 13.80 19.95 10.02
N ARG A 202 12.76 20.50 9.34
CA ARG A 202 12.32 20.08 8.01
C ARG A 202 13.42 20.10 6.96
N SER A 203 14.25 21.13 6.92
CA SER A 203 15.38 21.21 5.97
C SER A 203 16.34 20.05 6.17
N LYS A 204 16.67 19.74 7.43
CA LYS A 204 17.57 18.64 7.78
C LYS A 204 16.98 17.28 7.43
N ILE A 205 15.67 17.09 7.68
CA ILE A 205 14.94 15.88 7.29
C ILE A 205 15.00 15.68 5.78
N LYS A 206 14.62 16.71 5.00
CA LYS A 206 14.55 16.62 3.54
C LYS A 206 15.89 16.42 2.85
N SER A 207 17.00 16.94 3.43
CA SER A 207 18.35 16.75 2.89
C SER A 207 18.99 15.44 3.28
N HIS A 208 18.38 14.68 4.18
CA HIS A 208 18.97 13.44 4.70
C HIS A 208 18.75 12.26 3.74
N SER A 209 19.78 11.42 3.55
CA SER A 209 19.71 10.25 2.64
C SER A 209 18.66 9.21 3.01
N ALA A 210 18.27 9.13 4.29
CA ALA A 210 17.21 8.25 4.76
C ALA A 210 15.79 8.80 4.54
N TYR A 211 15.63 9.99 3.93
CA TYR A 211 14.32 10.60 3.68
C TYR A 211 13.63 9.96 2.48
N LEU A 212 12.57 9.20 2.73
CA LEU A 212 11.86 8.44 1.70
C LEU A 212 10.80 9.26 0.95
N TYR A 213 10.36 10.39 1.51
CA TYR A 213 9.27 11.18 0.93
C TYR A 213 9.67 12.06 -0.25
N GLY A 214 10.98 12.09 -0.60
CA GLY A 214 11.49 12.83 -1.74
C GLY A 214 10.89 12.44 -3.10
N ILE A 215 10.21 11.27 -3.18
CA ILE A 215 9.49 10.82 -4.37
C ILE A 215 8.10 11.47 -4.52
N LEU A 216 7.60 12.12 -3.46
CA LEU A 216 6.29 12.76 -3.45
C LEU A 216 6.38 14.20 -3.95
N ARG A 217 5.24 14.75 -4.39
CA ARG A 217 5.10 16.18 -4.71
C ARG A 217 5.47 17.03 -3.49
N ALA A 218 6.01 18.23 -3.73
CA ALA A 218 6.48 19.14 -2.67
C ALA A 218 5.37 19.46 -1.64
N GLU A 219 4.16 19.73 -2.12
CA GLU A 219 2.99 20.03 -1.30
C GLU A 219 2.62 18.85 -0.40
N MET A 220 2.71 17.62 -0.94
CA MET A 220 2.41 16.41 -0.16
C MET A 220 3.50 16.12 0.88
N GLN A 221 4.76 16.41 0.56
CA GLN A 221 5.83 16.31 1.55
C GLN A 221 5.61 17.28 2.72
N GLU A 222 5.24 18.53 2.44
CA GLU A 222 4.89 19.50 3.49
C GLU A 222 3.68 19.06 4.28
N HIS A 223 2.63 18.57 3.62
CA HIS A 223 1.45 18.05 4.28
C HIS A 223 1.80 16.94 5.28
N LEU A 224 2.62 15.96 4.88
CA LEU A 224 3.05 14.87 5.76
C LEU A 224 3.88 15.40 6.95
N LEU A 225 4.79 16.33 6.71
CA LEU A 225 5.60 16.92 7.78
C LEU A 225 4.75 17.79 8.73
N ASP A 226 3.72 18.48 8.22
CA ASP A 226 2.75 19.20 9.04
C ASP A 226 1.95 18.24 9.93
N LYS A 227 1.51 17.10 9.38
CA LYS A 227 0.78 16.09 10.17
C LYS A 227 1.66 15.39 11.18
N LEU A 228 2.93 15.16 10.86
CA LEU A 228 3.89 14.63 11.84
C LEU A 228 4.14 15.64 12.97
N GLN A 229 4.29 16.93 12.66
CA GLN A 229 4.40 17.95 13.69
C GLN A 229 3.13 18.03 14.54
N LEU A 230 1.95 17.94 13.92
CA LEU A 230 0.67 17.94 14.62
C LEU A 230 0.53 16.74 15.57
N LEU A 231 0.93 15.55 15.12
CA LEU A 231 0.94 14.32 15.93
C LEU A 231 1.80 14.50 17.20
N LEU A 232 2.95 15.14 17.06
CA LEU A 232 3.85 15.46 18.17
C LEU A 232 3.25 16.53 19.09
N ASP A 233 2.75 17.62 18.53
CA ASP A 233 2.23 18.77 19.31
C ASP A 233 0.98 18.38 20.12
N GLN A 234 0.10 17.54 19.56
CA GLN A 234 -1.08 17.03 20.23
C GLN A 234 -0.80 15.90 21.21
N LYS A 235 0.43 15.36 21.23
CA LYS A 235 0.82 14.24 22.10
C LYS A 235 -0.14 13.06 22.03
N LEU A 236 -0.66 12.75 20.84
CA LEU A 236 -1.62 11.65 20.65
C LEU A 236 -1.06 10.29 21.05
N ILE A 237 0.24 10.14 21.00
CA ILE A 237 0.95 8.93 21.44
C ILE A 237 1.45 9.17 22.88
N ARG A 238 1.05 8.28 23.77
CA ARG A 238 1.44 8.37 25.18
C ARG A 238 2.96 8.32 25.33
N GLY A 239 3.51 9.19 26.16
CA GLY A 239 4.95 9.29 26.42
C GLY A 239 5.72 10.24 25.48
N THR A 240 5.03 10.86 24.50
CA THR A 240 5.65 11.88 23.64
C THR A 240 6.10 13.08 24.49
N PHE A 241 7.38 13.43 24.38
CA PHE A 241 8.10 14.45 25.17
C PHE A 241 8.20 14.17 26.68
N GLU A 242 7.93 12.93 27.10
CA GLU A 242 8.07 12.53 28.52
C GLU A 242 9.19 11.51 28.71
N ASN A 243 9.28 10.54 27.77
CA ASN A 243 10.23 9.43 27.87
C ASN A 243 10.92 9.09 26.56
N GLY A 244 11.01 10.03 25.62
CA GLY A 244 11.72 9.85 24.33
C GLY A 244 10.87 9.18 23.24
N THR A 245 9.56 8.99 23.47
CA THR A 245 8.65 8.40 22.49
C THR A 245 8.55 9.23 21.20
N GLU A 246 8.79 10.54 21.26
CA GLU A 246 8.83 11.43 20.09
C GLU A 246 9.81 10.96 19.02
N TYR A 247 10.92 10.37 19.39
CA TYR A 247 11.90 9.85 18.42
C TYR A 247 11.41 8.58 17.74
N THR A 248 10.66 7.74 18.44
CA THR A 248 9.98 6.58 17.85
C THR A 248 8.87 7.05 16.90
N VAL A 249 8.10 8.07 17.29
CA VAL A 249 7.08 8.68 16.43
C VAL A 249 7.69 9.18 15.13
N ILE A 250 8.78 9.94 15.19
CA ILE A 250 9.49 10.47 14.01
C ILE A 250 10.02 9.33 13.14
N ALA A 251 10.71 8.36 13.75
CA ALA A 251 11.32 7.25 13.02
C ALA A 251 10.27 6.40 12.31
N THR A 252 9.16 6.11 12.98
CA THR A 252 8.09 5.28 12.42
C THR A 252 7.30 6.02 11.35
N ALA A 253 6.90 7.26 11.61
CA ALA A 253 6.14 8.04 10.64
C ALA A 253 6.94 8.35 9.36
N LEU A 254 8.26 8.55 9.44
CA LEU A 254 9.10 8.80 8.26
C LEU A 254 9.52 7.54 7.49
N ASN A 255 9.16 6.34 7.99
CA ASN A 255 9.51 5.05 7.37
C ASN A 255 8.29 4.37 6.74
N LEU A 256 7.50 5.09 5.96
CA LEU A 256 6.37 4.52 5.25
C LEU A 256 6.81 3.63 4.09
N SER A 257 6.06 2.55 3.84
CA SER A 257 6.28 1.67 2.70
C SER A 257 6.06 2.39 1.36
N LYS A 258 6.73 1.90 0.30
CA LYS A 258 6.57 2.47 -1.04
C LYS A 258 5.13 2.43 -1.54
N ASP A 259 4.37 1.41 -1.15
CA ASP A 259 2.97 1.26 -1.57
C ASP A 259 2.06 2.28 -0.87
N LEU A 260 2.29 2.56 0.42
CA LEU A 260 1.63 3.66 1.10
C LEU A 260 1.98 5.02 0.47
N LEU A 261 3.25 5.25 0.16
CA LEU A 261 3.67 6.49 -0.50
C LEU A 261 3.02 6.67 -1.87
N ARG A 262 2.83 5.59 -2.64
CA ARG A 262 2.10 5.64 -3.91
C ARG A 262 0.62 5.98 -3.73
N LYS A 263 -0.04 5.43 -2.71
CA LYS A 263 -1.44 5.77 -2.38
C LYS A 263 -1.55 7.24 -1.97
N ILE A 264 -0.63 7.72 -1.14
CA ILE A 264 -0.55 9.12 -0.71
C ILE A 264 -0.33 10.04 -1.91
N GLN A 265 0.55 9.67 -2.85
CA GLN A 265 0.82 10.47 -4.07
C GLN A 265 -0.42 10.66 -4.95
N LYS A 266 -1.31 9.64 -4.99
CA LYS A 266 -2.57 9.68 -5.75
C LYS A 266 -3.70 10.41 -5.02
N PHE A 267 -3.52 10.71 -3.75
CA PHE A 267 -4.56 11.32 -2.93
C PHE A 267 -4.88 12.74 -3.40
N ASP A 268 -6.12 12.91 -3.85
CA ASP A 268 -6.76 14.20 -4.12
C ASP A 268 -7.74 14.48 -2.98
N PHE A 269 -7.52 15.58 -2.27
CA PHE A 269 -8.26 15.94 -1.06
C PHE A 269 -9.77 16.09 -1.25
N THR A 270 -10.27 16.11 -2.46
CA THR A 270 -11.71 16.25 -2.76
C THR A 270 -12.38 14.93 -3.14
N LYS A 271 -11.59 13.97 -3.60
CA LYS A 271 -12.06 12.67 -4.10
C LYS A 271 -12.01 11.57 -3.02
N LYS A 272 -11.85 10.34 -3.46
CA LYS A 272 -11.70 9.19 -2.55
C LYS A 272 -10.34 9.27 -1.84
N ASN A 273 -10.36 9.13 -0.54
CA ASN A 273 -9.16 9.06 0.28
C ASN A 273 -8.61 7.63 0.34
N PRO A 274 -7.31 7.47 0.61
CA PRO A 274 -6.73 6.17 0.90
C PRO A 274 -7.28 5.61 2.21
N LYS A 275 -7.28 4.29 2.35
CA LYS A 275 -7.96 3.56 3.40
C LYS A 275 -7.05 2.55 4.07
N LEU A 276 -7.24 2.36 5.37
CA LEU A 276 -6.54 1.36 6.17
C LEU A 276 -7.55 0.47 6.90
N ILE A 277 -7.47 -0.82 6.66
CA ILE A 277 -8.17 -1.84 7.43
C ILE A 277 -7.14 -2.60 8.24
N TYR A 278 -7.24 -2.52 9.56
CA TYR A 278 -6.36 -3.22 10.49
C TYR A 278 -7.16 -4.33 11.20
N ILE A 279 -6.80 -5.58 10.92
CA ILE A 279 -7.50 -6.73 11.48
C ILE A 279 -6.65 -7.33 12.60
N ASN A 280 -7.13 -7.21 13.84
CA ASN A 280 -6.51 -7.80 15.00
C ASN A 280 -7.35 -9.01 15.50
N PRO A 281 -7.03 -10.22 15.07
CA PRO A 281 -7.76 -11.43 15.48
C PRO A 281 -7.34 -11.94 16.86
N THR A 282 -6.37 -11.28 17.50
CA THR A 282 -5.82 -11.66 18.80
C THR A 282 -6.24 -10.66 19.86
N GLU A 283 -6.21 -11.04 21.12
CA GLU A 283 -6.46 -10.15 22.26
C GLU A 283 -5.23 -9.32 22.66
N ARG A 284 -4.23 -9.30 21.80
CA ARG A 284 -3.00 -8.52 22.05
C ARG A 284 -3.25 -7.04 21.80
N MET A 285 -2.68 -6.21 22.65
CA MET A 285 -2.66 -4.78 22.42
C MET A 285 -1.92 -4.46 21.11
N ILE A 286 -2.38 -3.44 20.43
CA ILE A 286 -1.70 -2.88 19.27
C ILE A 286 -0.30 -2.39 19.69
N SER A 287 0.70 -2.62 18.85
CA SER A 287 2.07 -2.15 19.12
C SER A 287 2.15 -0.61 19.10
N LEU A 288 3.21 -0.08 19.72
CA LEU A 288 3.46 1.37 19.71
C LEU A 288 3.61 1.88 18.27
N GLU A 289 4.38 1.19 17.46
CA GLU A 289 4.66 1.55 16.06
C GLU A 289 3.39 1.51 15.21
N ASP A 290 2.56 0.48 15.38
CA ASP A 290 1.28 0.37 14.66
C ASP A 290 0.32 1.50 15.09
N SER A 291 0.30 1.85 16.37
CA SER A 291 -0.50 2.95 16.90
C SER A 291 -0.05 4.29 16.32
N ILE A 292 1.26 4.49 16.19
CA ILE A 292 1.85 5.69 15.56
C ILE A 292 1.43 5.77 14.10
N LEU A 293 1.56 4.67 13.34
CA LEU A 293 1.18 4.66 11.92
C LEU A 293 -0.30 4.93 11.73
N ALA A 294 -1.16 4.28 12.49
CA ALA A 294 -2.60 4.47 12.40
C ALA A 294 -3.01 5.92 12.71
N ALA A 295 -2.49 6.50 13.79
CA ALA A 295 -2.75 7.88 14.17
C ALA A 295 -2.21 8.86 13.11
N PHE A 296 -0.99 8.64 12.62
CA PHE A 296 -0.37 9.48 11.61
C PHE A 296 -1.16 9.44 10.29
N LEU A 297 -1.51 8.25 9.80
CA LEU A 297 -2.27 8.10 8.55
C LEU A 297 -3.67 8.72 8.67
N SER A 298 -4.33 8.60 9.81
CA SER A 298 -5.62 9.27 10.06
C SER A 298 -5.47 10.80 9.97
N LEU A 299 -4.42 11.39 10.54
CA LEU A 299 -4.13 12.82 10.42
C LEU A 299 -3.77 13.22 8.98
N VAL A 300 -3.15 12.34 8.19
CA VAL A 300 -2.85 12.56 6.77
C VAL A 300 -4.11 12.61 5.93
N GLY A 301 -5.18 11.92 6.35
CA GLY A 301 -6.45 11.89 5.65
C GLY A 301 -6.96 10.51 5.26
N PHE A 302 -6.34 9.44 5.79
CA PHE A 302 -6.84 8.08 5.61
C PHE A 302 -8.10 7.84 6.43
N ASP A 303 -9.01 7.04 5.89
CA ASP A 303 -9.98 6.35 6.71
C ASP A 303 -9.31 5.13 7.36
N VAL A 304 -9.50 4.95 8.65
CA VAL A 304 -8.87 3.87 9.43
C VAL A 304 -9.94 3.07 10.15
N LEU A 305 -10.01 1.78 9.90
CA LEU A 305 -10.89 0.84 10.60
C LEU A 305 -10.09 -0.26 11.27
N PHE A 306 -10.34 -0.43 12.57
CA PHE A 306 -9.81 -1.54 13.34
C PHE A 306 -10.91 -2.58 13.52
N PHE A 307 -10.66 -3.79 13.04
CA PHE A 307 -11.54 -4.94 13.23
C PHE A 307 -10.97 -5.86 14.29
N VAL A 308 -11.71 -6.04 15.39
CA VAL A 308 -11.33 -6.87 16.53
C VAL A 308 -12.43 -7.89 16.79
N PRO A 309 -12.39 -9.05 16.10
CA PRO A 309 -13.49 -10.04 16.17
C PRO A 309 -13.67 -10.64 17.56
N THR A 310 -12.65 -10.65 18.41
CA THR A 310 -12.70 -11.15 19.79
C THR A 310 -13.48 -10.25 20.76
N GLY A 311 -13.79 -9.02 20.36
CA GLY A 311 -14.60 -8.10 21.15
C GLY A 311 -13.85 -7.25 22.18
N TYR A 312 -12.50 -7.32 22.25
CA TYR A 312 -11.66 -6.57 23.18
C TYR A 312 -10.89 -5.42 22.54
#